data_13bbd9913cb17bf7ef3337c51c5125c2
#
_entry.id   13bbd9913cb17bf7ef3337c51c5125c2
#
_cell.length_a   1.000
_cell.length_b   1.000
_cell.length_c   1.000
_cell.angle_alpha   90.00
_cell.angle_beta   90.00
_cell.angle_gamma   90.00
#
_symmetry.space_group_name_H-M   'P 1'
#
loop_
_entity.id
_entity.type
_entity.pdbx_description
1 polymer ?
#
loop_
_entity_poly.entity_id
_entity_poly.type
_entity_poly.pdbx_seq_one_letter_code
_entity_poly.pdbx_strand_id
1 'polypeptide(L)'
;MNTSNDEIREAVRAKYGSLAEGTISGCGTSCCDSDSDITDMIGDAYDTVDGYVAEADLQLGCGVPTEHAGLQPGQSVVDLGSGAGLDAFVARRIVGDTGRVIGVDFAPEMVAKATANAEQLGFDNVSFLEGDIEDIPLEAGTADVVLSNCVLNLVPDKARAFAEIHRILKPGGHFTVSDIVSEGTLPDPIQRSAELYAGCVAGALDEADYLAHITNAGFDDVAMHTRRRIDIPDKALPDNLSETDRAAFAESGLFSITVQGTKSPSTPRIQEQPDMPELNVYDPPMCCSTGVCGPETDDTRVNFSGALRWLRRHGVEVTRYNPSTTPEAFMDTQIVYDALMSEGQDVLPLLILDGEIVHKGDYPSKEALTQLVGLTPA
;
A
#
# COMPACT_ATOMS: atom_id res chain seq x y z
N MET A 1 17.33 19.57 -0.78
CA MET A 1 16.88 19.19 -2.12
C MET A 1 15.89 18.06 -1.91
N ASN A 2 14.67 18.18 -2.41
CA ASN A 2 13.77 17.01 -2.40
C ASN A 2 14.35 16.00 -3.40
N THR A 3 14.88 14.91 -2.90
CA THR A 3 15.27 13.78 -3.74
C THR A 3 14.01 13.28 -4.42
N SER A 4 14.00 13.17 -5.74
CA SER A 4 12.83 12.66 -6.46
C SER A 4 12.65 11.16 -6.17
N ASN A 5 11.42 10.66 -6.25
CA ASN A 5 11.16 9.21 -6.09
C ASN A 5 12.03 8.35 -7.02
N ASP A 6 12.37 8.89 -8.22
CA ASP A 6 13.22 8.20 -9.19
C ASP A 6 14.68 8.12 -8.72
N GLU A 7 15.22 9.18 -8.10
CA GLU A 7 16.58 9.16 -7.53
C GLU A 7 16.70 8.17 -6.37
N ILE A 8 15.66 8.05 -5.55
CA ILE A 8 15.60 7.06 -4.47
C ILE A 8 15.61 5.64 -5.02
N ARG A 9 14.75 5.36 -6.01
CA ARG A 9 14.68 4.05 -6.68
C ARG A 9 16.01 3.66 -7.32
N GLU A 10 16.67 4.60 -8.01
CA GLU A 10 17.95 4.35 -8.65
C GLU A 10 19.06 4.06 -7.63
N ALA A 11 19.10 4.78 -6.51
CA ALA A 11 20.06 4.53 -5.43
C ALA A 11 19.87 3.15 -4.78
N VAL A 12 18.61 2.77 -4.52
CA VAL A 12 18.28 1.44 -3.98
C VAL A 12 18.66 0.35 -4.99
N ARG A 13 18.30 0.50 -6.28
CA ARG A 13 18.64 -0.44 -7.35
C ARG A 13 20.15 -0.66 -7.46
N ALA A 14 20.94 0.42 -7.47
CA ALA A 14 22.39 0.35 -7.56
C ALA A 14 23.00 -0.39 -6.38
N LYS A 15 22.52 -0.14 -5.15
CA LYS A 15 23.00 -0.83 -3.94
C LYS A 15 22.70 -2.33 -3.99
N TYR A 16 21.44 -2.70 -4.24
CA TYR A 16 21.03 -4.11 -4.24
C TYR A 16 21.62 -4.89 -5.43
N GLY A 17 21.77 -4.26 -6.60
CA GLY A 17 22.47 -4.85 -7.73
C GLY A 17 23.94 -5.19 -7.39
N SER A 18 24.66 -4.26 -6.75
CA SER A 18 26.04 -4.48 -6.31
C SER A 18 26.17 -5.58 -5.25
N LEU A 19 25.17 -5.73 -4.36
CA LEU A 19 25.09 -6.82 -3.39
C LEU A 19 24.87 -8.17 -4.08
N ALA A 20 24.00 -8.23 -5.09
CA ALA A 20 23.76 -9.45 -5.86
C ALA A 20 25.02 -9.96 -6.57
N GLU A 21 25.81 -9.04 -7.13
CA GLU A 21 27.07 -9.35 -7.82
C GLU A 21 28.23 -9.70 -6.88
N GLY A 22 28.06 -9.52 -5.54
CA GLY A 22 29.10 -9.72 -4.55
C GLY A 22 30.26 -8.72 -4.66
N THR A 23 30.04 -7.59 -5.35
CA THR A 23 31.01 -6.48 -5.47
C THR A 23 31.07 -5.64 -4.20
N ILE A 24 29.98 -5.67 -3.41
CA ILE A 24 29.90 -5.16 -2.06
C ILE A 24 29.42 -6.32 -1.20
N SER A 25 30.10 -6.65 -0.09
CA SER A 25 29.51 -7.52 0.92
C SER A 25 28.37 -6.77 1.60
N GLY A 26 27.34 -7.44 2.08
CA GLY A 26 26.24 -6.83 2.83
C GLY A 26 26.71 -5.96 3.99
N CYS A 27 27.94 -6.18 4.45
CA CYS A 27 28.75 -5.29 5.28
C CYS A 27 29.38 -4.20 4.42
N GLY A 28 29.18 -2.92 4.74
CA GLY A 28 29.79 -1.77 4.04
C GLY A 28 31.30 -1.90 3.90
N THR A 29 31.86 -1.36 2.81
CA THR A 29 33.26 -1.41 2.42
C THR A 29 34.19 -0.67 3.37
N SER A 30 34.36 -1.17 4.58
CA SER A 30 35.54 -0.86 5.39
C SER A 30 35.99 -2.12 6.10
N CYS A 31 36.89 -2.82 5.45
CA CYS A 31 37.49 -4.04 5.96
C CYS A 31 38.20 -3.81 7.29
N CYS A 32 38.02 -4.76 8.20
CA CYS A 32 38.91 -5.08 9.31
C CYS A 32 38.91 -4.17 10.54
N ASP A 33 37.70 -3.83 11.05
CA ASP A 33 37.57 -3.66 12.50
C ASP A 33 36.18 -4.12 12.91
N SER A 34 36.10 -4.87 14.00
CA SER A 34 34.95 -5.57 14.58
C SER A 34 33.84 -4.64 15.04
N ASP A 35 33.20 -3.95 14.10
CA ASP A 35 32.05 -3.08 14.33
C ASP A 35 30.86 -3.62 13.55
N SER A 36 29.90 -4.23 14.27
CA SER A 36 28.63 -4.74 13.75
C SER A 36 27.94 -3.69 12.88
N ASP A 37 27.65 -4.06 11.64
CA ASP A 37 26.90 -3.23 10.69
C ASP A 37 25.44 -3.07 11.14
N ILE A 38 24.75 -2.04 10.67
CA ILE A 38 23.32 -1.79 10.99
C ILE A 38 22.46 -3.00 10.62
N THR A 39 22.81 -3.69 9.54
CA THR A 39 22.13 -4.91 9.08
C THR A 39 22.21 -6.06 10.09
N ASP A 40 23.35 -6.25 10.74
CA ASP A 40 23.52 -7.28 11.79
C ASP A 40 22.68 -7.01 13.05
N MET A 41 22.27 -5.76 13.28
CA MET A 41 21.45 -5.35 14.42
C MET A 41 19.96 -5.45 14.15
N ILE A 42 19.57 -5.40 12.89
CA ILE A 42 18.19 -5.40 12.44
C ILE A 42 17.72 -6.83 12.16
N GLY A 43 18.63 -7.69 11.62
CA GLY A 43 18.32 -9.03 11.16
C GLY A 43 17.88 -10.00 12.26
N ASP A 44 17.02 -10.94 11.90
CA ASP A 44 16.74 -12.15 12.68
C ASP A 44 17.47 -13.34 12.06
N ALA A 45 17.85 -14.31 12.91
CA ALA A 45 18.63 -15.47 12.45
C ALA A 45 17.73 -16.46 11.67
N TYR A 46 18.07 -16.68 10.41
CA TYR A 46 17.41 -17.66 9.54
C TYR A 46 18.05 -19.07 9.62
N ASP A 47 19.23 -19.20 10.18
CA ASP A 47 20.04 -20.43 10.19
C ASP A 47 19.35 -21.64 10.84
N THR A 48 18.35 -21.40 11.68
CA THR A 48 17.54 -22.44 12.33
C THR A 48 16.21 -22.74 11.61
N VAL A 49 15.86 -21.97 10.56
CA VAL A 49 14.59 -22.10 9.83
C VAL A 49 14.66 -23.26 8.83
N ASP A 50 13.68 -24.18 8.84
CA ASP A 50 13.62 -25.27 7.87
C ASP A 50 13.43 -24.72 6.45
N GLY A 51 14.33 -25.04 5.55
CA GLY A 51 14.40 -24.49 4.20
C GLY A 51 15.40 -23.35 4.02
N TYR A 52 16.17 -23.02 5.06
CA TYR A 52 17.26 -22.05 4.95
C TYR A 52 18.27 -22.43 3.86
N VAL A 53 18.65 -21.44 3.06
CA VAL A 53 19.63 -21.54 1.98
C VAL A 53 20.69 -20.46 2.17
N ALA A 54 21.90 -20.86 2.56
CA ALA A 54 22.97 -19.92 2.88
C ALA A 54 23.38 -19.02 1.71
N GLU A 55 23.32 -19.52 0.46
CA GLU A 55 23.64 -18.78 -0.76
C GLU A 55 22.62 -17.68 -1.08
N ALA A 56 21.40 -17.79 -0.53
CA ALA A 56 20.32 -16.82 -0.67
C ALA A 56 20.26 -15.83 0.50
N ASP A 57 20.97 -16.11 1.59
CA ASP A 57 20.98 -15.22 2.76
C ASP A 57 21.96 -14.06 2.55
N LEU A 58 21.40 -12.87 2.33
CA LEU A 58 22.16 -11.62 2.21
C LEU A 58 22.15 -10.80 3.51
N GLN A 59 21.55 -11.33 4.58
CA GLN A 59 21.43 -10.69 5.90
C GLN A 59 20.71 -9.33 5.84
N LEU A 60 19.69 -9.21 4.98
CA LEU A 60 18.96 -7.97 4.73
C LEU A 60 17.57 -7.97 5.34
N GLY A 61 17.09 -9.07 5.89
CA GLY A 61 15.79 -9.20 6.53
C GLY A 61 15.74 -8.54 7.90
N CYS A 62 14.57 -8.10 8.33
CA CYS A 62 14.33 -7.55 9.66
C CYS A 62 13.38 -8.41 10.53
N GLY A 63 12.95 -9.55 10.01
CA GLY A 63 12.10 -10.54 10.66
C GLY A 63 12.07 -11.84 9.87
N VAL A 64 11.25 -12.79 10.30
CA VAL A 64 11.02 -14.07 9.61
C VAL A 64 9.50 -14.18 9.32
N PRO A 65 9.00 -13.52 8.25
CA PRO A 65 7.56 -13.48 7.96
C PRO A 65 6.98 -14.89 7.73
N THR A 66 7.77 -15.82 7.23
CA THR A 66 7.36 -17.22 6.97
C THR A 66 6.94 -17.98 8.22
N GLU A 67 7.48 -17.66 9.41
CA GLU A 67 7.07 -18.28 10.69
C GLU A 67 5.65 -17.91 11.11
N HIS A 68 5.17 -16.76 10.67
CA HIS A 68 3.85 -16.23 11.05
C HIS A 68 2.82 -16.33 9.91
N ALA A 69 3.25 -16.67 8.70
CA ALA A 69 2.40 -16.71 7.52
C ALA A 69 1.40 -17.89 7.48
N GLY A 70 1.53 -18.87 8.38
CA GLY A 70 0.61 -20.00 8.42
C GLY A 70 0.51 -20.78 7.10
N LEU A 71 1.61 -20.84 6.35
CA LEU A 71 1.69 -21.48 5.03
C LEU A 71 1.22 -22.93 5.07
N GLN A 72 0.50 -23.34 4.02
CA GLN A 72 -0.04 -24.71 3.89
C GLN A 72 0.44 -25.37 2.59
N PRO A 73 0.60 -26.70 2.57
CA PRO A 73 0.91 -27.43 1.35
C PRO A 73 -0.07 -27.11 0.20
N GLY A 74 0.47 -26.92 -0.99
CA GLY A 74 -0.29 -26.65 -2.20
C GLY A 74 -0.67 -25.18 -2.45
N GLN A 75 -0.36 -24.25 -1.54
CA GLN A 75 -0.63 -22.83 -1.71
C GLN A 75 0.26 -22.17 -2.79
N SER A 76 -0.28 -21.10 -3.38
CA SER A 76 0.47 -20.16 -4.21
C SER A 76 0.94 -18.99 -3.34
N VAL A 77 2.24 -18.82 -3.22
CA VAL A 77 2.89 -17.78 -2.42
C VAL A 77 3.59 -16.77 -3.33
N VAL A 78 3.47 -15.49 -3.02
CA VAL A 78 4.25 -14.43 -3.67
C VAL A 78 5.14 -13.77 -2.62
N ASP A 79 6.44 -13.71 -2.92
CA ASP A 79 7.46 -13.06 -2.09
C ASP A 79 7.88 -11.74 -2.74
N LEU A 80 7.56 -10.61 -2.10
CA LEU A 80 7.81 -9.27 -2.60
C LEU A 80 9.13 -8.71 -2.08
N GLY A 81 9.99 -8.27 -3.00
CA GLY A 81 11.37 -7.93 -2.72
C GLY A 81 12.18 -9.18 -2.36
N SER A 82 12.02 -10.22 -3.19
CA SER A 82 12.54 -11.56 -2.89
C SER A 82 14.05 -11.66 -2.80
N GLY A 83 14.79 -10.61 -3.23
CA GLY A 83 16.24 -10.60 -3.20
C GLY A 83 16.84 -11.84 -3.88
N ALA A 84 17.76 -12.54 -3.18
CA ALA A 84 18.36 -13.77 -3.66
C ALA A 84 17.48 -15.03 -3.45
N GLY A 85 16.24 -14.88 -2.93
CA GLY A 85 15.22 -15.91 -2.84
C GLY A 85 15.05 -16.60 -1.49
N LEU A 86 15.61 -16.08 -0.39
CA LEU A 86 15.63 -16.77 0.90
C LEU A 86 14.22 -17.11 1.40
N ASP A 87 13.33 -16.11 1.56
CA ASP A 87 11.95 -16.33 2.01
C ASP A 87 11.14 -17.18 1.03
N ALA A 88 11.39 -17.03 -0.29
CA ALA A 88 10.79 -17.87 -1.32
C ALA A 88 11.17 -19.34 -1.17
N PHE A 89 12.43 -19.67 -0.83
CA PHE A 89 12.86 -21.06 -0.64
C PHE A 89 12.33 -21.67 0.65
N VAL A 90 12.28 -20.90 1.74
CA VAL A 90 11.60 -21.29 2.99
C VAL A 90 10.12 -21.57 2.73
N ALA A 91 9.44 -20.67 2.03
CA ALA A 91 8.04 -20.87 1.65
C ALA A 91 7.84 -22.13 0.78
N ARG A 92 8.73 -22.34 -0.21
CA ARG A 92 8.74 -23.54 -1.07
C ARG A 92 8.82 -24.83 -0.25
N ARG A 93 9.66 -24.84 0.78
CA ARG A 93 9.80 -25.99 1.68
C ARG A 93 8.50 -26.37 2.36
N ILE A 94 7.69 -25.35 2.75
CA ILE A 94 6.44 -25.56 3.46
C ILE A 94 5.31 -25.93 2.49
N VAL A 95 5.16 -25.20 1.36
CA VAL A 95 4.06 -25.45 0.41
C VAL A 95 4.26 -26.73 -0.40
N GLY A 96 5.47 -27.26 -0.46
CA GLY A 96 5.81 -28.53 -1.11
C GLY A 96 5.73 -28.49 -2.63
N ASP A 97 5.83 -29.66 -3.26
CA ASP A 97 5.90 -29.80 -4.73
C ASP A 97 4.58 -29.42 -5.44
N THR A 98 3.46 -29.47 -4.74
CA THR A 98 2.15 -29.11 -5.29
C THR A 98 1.81 -27.63 -5.14
N GLY A 99 2.56 -26.89 -4.33
CA GLY A 99 2.47 -25.45 -4.21
C GLY A 99 3.27 -24.73 -5.29
N ARG A 100 3.15 -23.41 -5.32
CA ARG A 100 3.90 -22.53 -6.21
C ARG A 100 4.43 -21.33 -5.44
N VAL A 101 5.67 -20.93 -5.73
CA VAL A 101 6.25 -19.69 -5.18
C VAL A 101 6.71 -18.78 -6.31
N ILE A 102 6.37 -17.51 -6.22
CA ILE A 102 6.78 -16.48 -7.17
C ILE A 102 7.47 -15.37 -6.38
N GLY A 103 8.77 -15.19 -6.59
CA GLY A 103 9.48 -14.03 -6.09
C GLY A 103 9.34 -12.85 -7.07
N VAL A 104 9.19 -11.64 -6.55
CA VAL A 104 9.20 -10.41 -7.34
C VAL A 104 10.26 -9.49 -6.76
N ASP A 105 11.17 -9.02 -7.60
CA ASP A 105 12.19 -8.04 -7.22
C ASP A 105 12.40 -7.03 -8.35
N PHE A 106 12.70 -5.77 -8.01
CA PHE A 106 12.87 -4.72 -9.03
C PHE A 106 14.31 -4.65 -9.55
N ALA A 107 15.28 -5.33 -8.90
CA ALA A 107 16.66 -5.42 -9.32
C ALA A 107 16.89 -6.68 -10.19
N PRO A 108 17.18 -6.55 -11.50
CA PRO A 108 17.35 -7.69 -12.38
C PRO A 108 18.52 -8.59 -11.94
N GLU A 109 19.52 -8.04 -11.27
CA GLU A 109 20.66 -8.79 -10.72
C GLU A 109 20.21 -9.74 -9.59
N MET A 110 19.27 -9.28 -8.74
CA MET A 110 18.65 -10.11 -7.70
C MET A 110 17.81 -11.22 -8.30
N VAL A 111 16.97 -10.90 -9.28
CA VAL A 111 16.15 -11.88 -10.01
C VAL A 111 17.04 -12.96 -10.66
N ALA A 112 18.14 -12.55 -11.30
CA ALA A 112 19.08 -13.49 -11.92
C ALA A 112 19.74 -14.41 -10.87
N LYS A 113 20.17 -13.86 -9.73
CA LYS A 113 20.77 -14.62 -8.62
C LYS A 113 19.77 -15.60 -8.02
N ALA A 114 18.54 -15.15 -7.71
CA ALA A 114 17.50 -16.00 -7.16
C ALA A 114 17.12 -17.15 -8.12
N THR A 115 17.03 -16.85 -9.43
CA THR A 115 16.76 -17.86 -10.46
C THR A 115 17.88 -18.91 -10.50
N ALA A 116 19.14 -18.49 -10.50
CA ALA A 116 20.29 -19.41 -10.47
C ALA A 116 20.29 -20.30 -9.21
N ASN A 117 19.94 -19.73 -8.05
CA ASN A 117 19.80 -20.48 -6.80
C ASN A 117 18.69 -21.53 -6.90
N ALA A 118 17.51 -21.16 -7.45
CA ALA A 118 16.40 -22.11 -7.64
C ALA A 118 16.75 -23.26 -8.58
N GLU A 119 17.43 -22.98 -9.69
CA GLU A 119 17.92 -24.00 -10.63
C GLU A 119 18.91 -24.94 -9.96
N GLN A 120 19.86 -24.41 -9.18
CA GLN A 120 20.85 -25.21 -8.44
C GLN A 120 20.18 -26.12 -7.40
N LEU A 121 19.11 -25.66 -6.77
CA LEU A 121 18.34 -26.43 -5.80
C LEU A 121 17.33 -27.39 -6.44
N GLY A 122 17.11 -27.30 -7.75
CA GLY A 122 16.15 -28.14 -8.48
C GLY A 122 14.70 -27.83 -8.15
N PHE A 123 14.36 -26.57 -7.90
CA PHE A 123 13.01 -26.14 -7.56
C PHE A 123 12.23 -25.71 -8.81
N ASP A 124 11.52 -26.64 -9.45
CA ASP A 124 10.75 -26.39 -10.67
C ASP A 124 9.48 -25.54 -10.44
N ASN A 125 9.03 -25.42 -9.19
CA ASN A 125 7.81 -24.69 -8.81
C ASN A 125 8.10 -23.33 -8.15
N VAL A 126 9.35 -22.85 -8.22
CA VAL A 126 9.76 -21.50 -7.83
C VAL A 126 10.15 -20.71 -9.06
N SER A 127 9.69 -19.50 -9.18
CA SER A 127 10.03 -18.58 -10.29
C SER A 127 10.24 -17.18 -9.79
N PHE A 128 11.09 -16.41 -10.46
CA PHE A 128 11.39 -15.02 -10.09
C PHE A 128 11.09 -14.10 -11.27
N LEU A 129 10.49 -12.94 -10.97
CA LEU A 129 10.08 -11.94 -11.94
C LEU A 129 10.68 -10.58 -11.58
N GLU A 130 11.16 -9.86 -12.58
CA GLU A 130 11.47 -8.44 -12.41
C GLU A 130 10.15 -7.65 -12.35
N GLY A 131 9.98 -6.82 -11.31
CA GLY A 131 8.77 -6.02 -11.14
C GLY A 131 8.85 -5.04 -9.99
N ASP A 132 8.03 -3.98 -10.09
CA ASP A 132 7.86 -2.99 -9.03
C ASP A 132 6.70 -3.41 -8.12
N ILE A 133 6.87 -3.26 -6.80
CA ILE A 133 5.81 -3.57 -5.82
C ILE A 133 4.62 -2.60 -5.96
N GLU A 134 4.85 -1.39 -6.47
CA GLU A 134 3.78 -0.44 -6.78
C GLU A 134 3.01 -0.77 -8.09
N ASP A 135 3.47 -1.76 -8.87
CA ASP A 135 2.85 -2.25 -10.11
C ASP A 135 3.26 -3.71 -10.34
N ILE A 136 2.73 -4.60 -9.50
CA ILE A 136 3.15 -6.02 -9.44
C ILE A 136 2.75 -6.73 -10.75
N PRO A 137 3.69 -7.37 -11.48
CA PRO A 137 3.45 -8.00 -12.79
C PRO A 137 2.72 -9.35 -12.66
N LEU A 138 1.68 -9.39 -11.87
CA LEU A 138 0.83 -10.57 -11.64
C LEU A 138 -0.64 -10.20 -11.76
N GLU A 139 -1.45 -11.16 -12.22
CA GLU A 139 -2.89 -11.00 -12.30
C GLU A 139 -3.54 -10.92 -10.91
N ALA A 140 -4.71 -10.26 -10.84
CA ALA A 140 -5.49 -10.21 -9.61
C ALA A 140 -5.86 -11.63 -9.14
N GLY A 141 -5.83 -11.87 -7.83
CA GLY A 141 -6.20 -13.16 -7.26
C GLY A 141 -5.24 -14.31 -7.58
N THR A 142 -3.96 -14.02 -7.78
CA THR A 142 -2.91 -15.03 -8.03
C THR A 142 -2.46 -15.73 -6.75
N ALA A 143 -2.33 -15.02 -5.63
CA ALA A 143 -1.69 -15.50 -4.41
C ALA A 143 -2.70 -15.94 -3.34
N ASP A 144 -2.43 -17.05 -2.67
CA ASP A 144 -3.06 -17.40 -1.41
C ASP A 144 -2.41 -16.63 -0.26
N VAL A 145 -1.08 -16.46 -0.33
CA VAL A 145 -0.29 -15.73 0.67
C VAL A 145 0.72 -14.83 -0.02
N VAL A 146 0.87 -13.61 0.50
CA VAL A 146 1.94 -12.67 0.13
C VAL A 146 2.90 -12.51 1.29
N LEU A 147 4.19 -12.63 1.03
CA LEU A 147 5.28 -12.37 1.97
C LEU A 147 6.03 -11.10 1.55
N SER A 148 6.59 -10.40 2.52
CA SER A 148 7.62 -9.38 2.27
C SER A 148 8.49 -9.20 3.51
N ASN A 149 9.78 -8.93 3.32
CA ASN A 149 10.73 -8.80 4.41
C ASN A 149 11.65 -7.59 4.20
N CYS A 150 11.42 -6.53 5.00
CA CYS A 150 12.21 -5.31 5.03
C CYS A 150 12.30 -4.55 3.68
N VAL A 151 11.21 -4.55 2.90
CA VAL A 151 11.19 -3.98 1.54
C VAL A 151 10.23 -2.81 1.41
N LEU A 152 9.05 -2.86 2.07
CA LEU A 152 8.04 -1.82 1.90
C LEU A 152 8.53 -0.45 2.38
N ASN A 153 9.51 -0.40 3.30
CA ASN A 153 10.15 0.85 3.70
C ASN A 153 10.92 1.52 2.56
N LEU A 154 11.38 0.76 1.57
CA LEU A 154 12.08 1.27 0.40
C LEU A 154 11.14 1.76 -0.70
N VAL A 155 9.83 1.48 -0.56
CA VAL A 155 8.81 1.86 -1.53
C VAL A 155 8.31 3.28 -1.26
N PRO A 156 8.36 4.20 -2.23
CA PRO A 156 7.90 5.57 -2.07
C PRO A 156 6.40 5.70 -1.77
N ASP A 157 5.56 4.93 -2.46
CA ASP A 157 4.09 4.95 -2.28
C ASP A 157 3.60 3.65 -1.63
N LYS A 158 3.63 3.62 -0.31
CA LYS A 158 3.19 2.47 0.48
C LYS A 158 1.69 2.17 0.34
N ALA A 159 0.87 3.21 0.11
CA ALA A 159 -0.56 3.03 -0.10
C ALA A 159 -0.81 2.24 -1.39
N ARG A 160 -0.08 2.57 -2.46
CA ARG A 160 -0.13 1.85 -3.73
C ARG A 160 0.40 0.42 -3.59
N ALA A 161 1.50 0.23 -2.86
CA ALA A 161 2.05 -1.10 -2.61
C ALA A 161 1.04 -2.00 -1.88
N PHE A 162 0.39 -1.54 -0.82
CA PHE A 162 -0.64 -2.32 -0.13
C PHE A 162 -1.89 -2.55 -0.99
N ALA A 163 -2.28 -1.61 -1.86
CA ALA A 163 -3.35 -1.82 -2.83
C ALA A 163 -3.01 -2.93 -3.84
N GLU A 164 -1.76 -2.99 -4.33
CA GLU A 164 -1.29 -4.04 -5.22
C GLU A 164 -1.22 -5.41 -4.51
N ILE A 165 -0.74 -5.46 -3.26
CA ILE A 165 -0.78 -6.67 -2.43
C ILE A 165 -2.24 -7.17 -2.30
N HIS A 166 -3.16 -6.25 -2.00
CA HIS A 166 -4.58 -6.60 -1.94
C HIS A 166 -5.13 -7.10 -3.29
N ARG A 167 -4.73 -6.47 -4.40
CA ARG A 167 -5.16 -6.88 -5.74
C ARG A 167 -4.76 -8.31 -6.08
N ILE A 168 -3.48 -8.66 -5.86
CA ILE A 168 -2.95 -9.99 -6.24
C ILE A 168 -3.38 -11.11 -5.30
N LEU A 169 -3.82 -10.81 -4.08
CA LEU A 169 -4.35 -11.81 -3.16
C LEU A 169 -5.71 -12.34 -3.64
N LYS A 170 -5.89 -13.64 -3.51
CA LYS A 170 -7.20 -14.29 -3.63
C LYS A 170 -8.12 -13.84 -2.50
N PRO A 171 -9.45 -13.87 -2.71
CA PRO A 171 -10.39 -13.72 -1.61
C PRO A 171 -10.13 -14.76 -0.51
N GLY A 172 -10.03 -14.32 0.73
CA GLY A 172 -9.64 -15.16 1.86
C GLY A 172 -8.13 -15.38 2.01
N GLY A 173 -7.32 -14.88 1.06
CA GLY A 173 -5.87 -14.86 1.19
C GLY A 173 -5.39 -13.78 2.16
N HIS A 174 -4.14 -13.84 2.55
CA HIS A 174 -3.54 -12.90 3.50
C HIS A 174 -2.10 -12.54 3.12
N PHE A 175 -1.61 -11.46 3.69
CA PHE A 175 -0.19 -11.14 3.63
C PHE A 175 0.43 -11.28 5.01
N THR A 176 1.74 -11.54 5.05
CA THR A 176 2.57 -11.41 6.24
C THR A 176 3.84 -10.67 5.88
N VAL A 177 4.06 -9.53 6.53
CA VAL A 177 5.16 -8.62 6.24
C VAL A 177 5.96 -8.38 7.51
N SER A 178 7.28 -8.48 7.42
CA SER A 178 8.21 -7.98 8.42
C SER A 178 8.82 -6.68 7.92
N ASP A 179 8.72 -5.61 8.72
CA ASP A 179 9.24 -4.29 8.34
C ASP A 179 9.64 -3.47 9.57
N ILE A 180 10.27 -2.30 9.36
CA ILE A 180 10.69 -1.39 10.41
C ILE A 180 9.69 -0.23 10.51
N VAL A 181 9.28 0.08 11.72
CA VAL A 181 8.43 1.24 12.03
C VAL A 181 9.07 2.09 13.12
N SER A 182 8.63 3.34 13.24
CA SER A 182 9.01 4.23 14.33
C SER A 182 7.86 4.45 15.29
N GLU A 183 8.17 4.81 16.53
CA GLU A 183 7.21 5.37 17.49
C GLU A 183 7.36 6.88 17.48
N GLY A 184 6.49 7.56 16.72
CA GLY A 184 6.60 8.98 16.39
C GLY A 184 7.39 9.27 15.11
N THR A 185 7.47 10.55 14.75
CA THR A 185 8.08 11.00 13.51
C THR A 185 9.61 11.03 13.62
N LEU A 186 10.29 10.38 12.69
CA LEU A 186 11.75 10.44 12.60
C LEU A 186 12.21 11.87 12.26
N PRO A 187 13.34 12.36 12.83
CA PRO A 187 13.92 13.65 12.47
C PRO A 187 14.27 13.74 10.98
N ASP A 188 14.05 14.92 10.38
CA ASP A 188 14.36 15.20 8.97
C ASP A 188 15.76 14.74 8.49
N PRO A 189 16.86 14.95 9.25
CA PRO A 189 18.18 14.49 8.84
C PRO A 189 18.29 12.96 8.75
N ILE A 190 17.55 12.23 9.59
CA ILE A 190 17.47 10.76 9.54
C ILE A 190 16.73 10.32 8.30
N GLN A 191 15.54 10.89 8.03
CA GLN A 191 14.73 10.56 6.86
C GLN A 191 15.45 10.84 5.53
N ARG A 192 16.37 11.80 5.50
CA ARG A 192 17.14 12.17 4.30
C ARG A 192 18.48 11.47 4.16
N SER A 193 18.84 10.62 5.10
CA SER A 193 20.07 9.84 5.03
C SER A 193 19.92 8.70 4.02
N ALA A 194 20.62 8.78 2.89
CA ALA A 194 20.59 7.71 1.88
C ALA A 194 21.12 6.38 2.43
N GLU A 195 22.07 6.42 3.36
CA GLU A 195 22.64 5.24 4.00
C GLU A 195 21.62 4.55 4.92
N LEU A 196 20.93 5.32 5.77
CA LEU A 196 19.86 4.83 6.63
C LEU A 196 18.63 4.42 5.81
N TYR A 197 18.37 5.08 4.68
CA TYR A 197 17.29 4.70 3.77
C TYR A 197 17.55 3.30 3.18
N ALA A 198 18.74 3.09 2.67
CA ALA A 198 19.15 1.80 2.13
C ALA A 198 19.25 0.69 3.21
N GLY A 199 19.28 1.05 4.50
CA GLY A 199 19.13 0.14 5.64
C GLY A 199 17.68 0.05 6.17
N CYS A 200 16.68 0.45 5.39
CA CYS A 200 15.24 0.44 5.74
C CYS A 200 14.83 1.36 6.92
N VAL A 201 15.76 2.09 7.53
CA VAL A 201 15.49 2.95 8.70
C VAL A 201 14.88 4.28 8.29
N ALA A 202 15.45 4.96 7.29
CA ALA A 202 14.99 6.29 6.89
C ALA A 202 13.59 6.29 6.24
N GLY A 203 13.16 5.18 5.68
CA GLY A 203 11.81 4.97 5.12
C GLY A 203 10.78 4.49 6.12
N ALA A 204 11.16 4.29 7.39
CA ALA A 204 10.24 3.84 8.43
C ALA A 204 9.18 4.92 8.70
N LEU A 205 7.91 4.51 8.67
CA LEU A 205 6.76 5.33 9.08
C LEU A 205 6.50 5.17 10.58
N ASP A 206 5.77 6.13 11.15
CA ASP A 206 5.10 5.91 12.42
C ASP A 206 4.23 4.65 12.36
N GLU A 207 4.24 3.85 13.41
CA GLU A 207 3.53 2.55 13.46
C GLU A 207 2.03 2.70 13.17
N ALA A 208 1.39 3.76 13.69
CA ALA A 208 -0.03 3.98 13.45
C ALA A 208 -0.30 4.34 12.00
N ASP A 209 0.55 5.13 11.36
CA ASP A 209 0.44 5.47 9.93
C ASP A 209 0.67 4.24 9.05
N TYR A 210 1.64 3.39 9.41
CA TYR A 210 1.90 2.13 8.71
C TYR A 210 0.68 1.21 8.75
N LEU A 211 0.09 1.00 9.93
CA LEU A 211 -1.13 0.20 10.10
C LEU A 211 -2.35 0.81 9.41
N ALA A 212 -2.41 2.15 9.35
CA ALA A 212 -3.47 2.84 8.60
C ALA A 212 -3.37 2.59 7.08
N HIS A 213 -2.17 2.51 6.50
CA HIS A 213 -2.02 2.12 5.09
C HIS A 213 -2.59 0.72 4.82
N ILE A 214 -2.38 -0.23 5.73
CA ILE A 214 -2.91 -1.59 5.62
C ILE A 214 -4.45 -1.58 5.65
N THR A 215 -5.04 -0.93 6.65
CA THR A 215 -6.51 -0.88 6.79
C THR A 215 -7.18 -0.12 5.66
N ASN A 216 -6.58 0.98 5.20
CA ASN A 216 -7.09 1.78 4.07
C ASN A 216 -7.00 1.02 2.73
N ALA A 217 -6.11 0.06 2.58
CA ALA A 217 -6.05 -0.82 1.42
C ALA A 217 -7.14 -1.91 1.42
N GLY A 218 -7.97 -1.98 2.46
CA GLY A 218 -9.11 -2.90 2.55
C GLY A 218 -8.80 -4.24 3.20
N PHE A 219 -7.72 -4.34 3.98
CA PHE A 219 -7.42 -5.53 4.76
C PHE A 219 -8.19 -5.54 6.08
N ASP A 220 -8.70 -6.72 6.42
CA ASP A 220 -9.35 -7.03 7.69
C ASP A 220 -8.39 -7.86 8.57
N ASP A 221 -8.79 -8.06 9.84
CA ASP A 221 -8.09 -8.90 10.82
C ASP A 221 -6.59 -8.60 10.90
N VAL A 222 -6.22 -7.29 10.92
CA VAL A 222 -4.83 -6.87 11.02
C VAL A 222 -4.28 -7.26 12.39
N ALA A 223 -3.30 -8.14 12.40
CA ALA A 223 -2.66 -8.67 13.60
C ALA A 223 -1.15 -8.41 13.57
N MET A 224 -0.61 -7.87 14.66
CA MET A 224 0.83 -7.76 14.89
C MET A 224 1.30 -9.00 15.65
N HIS A 225 2.17 -9.79 15.04
CA HIS A 225 2.72 -11.02 15.61
C HIS A 225 3.95 -10.76 16.47
N THR A 226 4.84 -9.90 15.99
CA THR A 226 6.07 -9.52 16.70
C THR A 226 6.25 -8.00 16.70
N ARG A 227 6.88 -7.50 17.74
CA ARG A 227 7.33 -6.11 17.87
C ARG A 227 8.62 -6.09 18.69
N ARG A 228 9.75 -5.92 18.03
CA ARG A 228 11.07 -5.94 18.65
C ARG A 228 11.74 -4.58 18.48
N ARG A 229 12.22 -3.99 19.58
CA ARG A 229 12.98 -2.73 19.53
C ARG A 229 14.32 -2.95 18.84
N ILE A 230 14.69 -1.98 18.01
CA ILE A 230 15.98 -1.90 17.34
C ILE A 230 16.77 -0.76 17.97
N ASP A 231 17.96 -1.05 18.45
CA ASP A 231 18.86 -0.04 19.01
C ASP A 231 19.95 0.27 17.97
N ILE A 232 19.90 1.48 17.40
CA ILE A 232 20.90 1.97 16.47
C ILE A 232 21.99 2.70 17.30
N PRO A 233 23.24 2.25 17.25
CA PRO A 233 24.31 2.90 18.01
C PRO A 233 24.65 4.27 17.40
N ASP A 234 25.08 5.21 18.25
CA ASP A 234 25.40 6.59 17.85
C ASP A 234 26.40 6.68 16.69
N LYS A 235 27.34 5.75 16.59
CA LYS A 235 28.32 5.67 15.51
C LYS A 235 27.74 5.38 14.13
N ALA A 236 26.54 4.78 14.08
CA ALA A 236 25.82 4.49 12.85
C ALA A 236 24.89 5.64 12.42
N LEU A 237 24.77 6.67 13.25
CA LEU A 237 23.99 7.85 12.92
C LEU A 237 24.84 8.86 12.13
N PRO A 238 24.22 9.68 11.26
CA PRO A 238 24.94 10.72 10.53
C PRO A 238 25.70 11.68 11.44
N ASP A 239 26.95 11.99 11.11
CA ASP A 239 27.83 12.87 11.90
C ASP A 239 27.29 14.31 12.06
N ASN A 240 26.45 14.75 11.12
CA ASN A 240 25.87 16.09 11.07
C ASN A 240 24.56 16.25 11.87
N LEU A 241 24.15 15.23 12.64
CA LEU A 241 22.98 15.32 13.52
C LEU A 241 23.21 16.29 14.67
N SER A 242 22.26 17.19 14.89
CA SER A 242 22.25 18.05 16.09
C SER A 242 21.96 17.21 17.35
N GLU A 243 22.33 17.74 18.54
CA GLU A 243 21.97 17.10 19.81
C GLU A 243 20.43 16.96 19.97
N THR A 244 19.69 17.94 19.46
CA THR A 244 18.21 17.90 19.47
C THR A 244 17.67 16.78 18.60
N ASP A 245 18.23 16.59 17.39
CA ASP A 245 17.80 15.50 16.50
C ASP A 245 18.18 14.13 17.05
N ARG A 246 19.35 14.01 17.70
CA ARG A 246 19.75 12.78 18.40
C ARG A 246 18.79 12.42 19.54
N ALA A 247 18.41 13.41 20.34
CA ALA A 247 17.46 13.23 21.44
C ALA A 247 16.07 12.82 20.89
N ALA A 248 15.58 13.51 19.85
CA ALA A 248 14.31 13.19 19.20
C ALA A 248 14.32 11.79 18.58
N PHE A 249 15.42 11.39 17.93
CA PHE A 249 15.57 10.05 17.39
C PHE A 249 15.57 8.97 18.50
N ALA A 250 16.25 9.22 19.61
CA ALA A 250 16.25 8.31 20.75
C ALA A 250 14.86 8.15 21.41
N GLU A 251 14.05 9.23 21.39
CA GLU A 251 12.66 9.22 21.88
C GLU A 251 11.71 8.50 20.92
N SER A 252 11.92 8.64 19.59
CA SER A 252 11.02 8.06 18.60
C SER A 252 11.08 6.53 18.52
N GLY A 253 12.11 5.88 19.03
CA GLY A 253 12.26 4.43 19.00
C GLY A 253 12.09 3.80 17.60
N LEU A 254 12.84 2.76 17.32
CA LEU A 254 12.65 1.95 16.12
C LEU A 254 12.25 0.54 16.49
N PHE A 255 11.36 -0.05 15.72
CA PHE A 255 10.87 -1.40 15.99
C PHE A 255 10.81 -2.20 14.68
N SER A 256 11.33 -3.43 14.73
CA SER A 256 10.98 -4.45 13.76
C SER A 256 9.62 -5.01 14.16
N ILE A 257 8.68 -5.03 13.22
CA ILE A 257 7.36 -5.62 13.40
C ILE A 257 7.15 -6.73 12.38
N THR A 258 6.35 -7.74 12.74
CA THR A 258 5.75 -8.66 11.77
C THR A 258 4.25 -8.50 11.87
N VAL A 259 3.62 -8.11 10.77
CA VAL A 259 2.18 -7.83 10.70
C VAL A 259 1.53 -8.67 9.61
N GLN A 260 0.31 -9.15 9.89
CA GLN A 260 -0.53 -9.89 8.97
C GLN A 260 -1.84 -9.15 8.75
N GLY A 261 -2.38 -9.19 7.54
CA GLY A 261 -3.73 -8.71 7.24
C GLY A 261 -4.38 -9.63 6.23
N THR A 262 -5.69 -9.84 6.35
CA THR A 262 -6.46 -10.77 5.53
C THR A 262 -7.32 -10.01 4.53
N LYS A 263 -7.30 -10.44 3.26
CA LYS A 263 -8.28 -10.02 2.28
C LYS A 263 -9.54 -10.83 2.50
N SER A 264 -10.63 -10.17 2.87
CA SER A 264 -11.90 -10.85 3.10
C SER A 264 -12.25 -11.82 1.96
N PRO A 265 -12.77 -13.02 2.27
CA PRO A 265 -13.33 -13.88 1.25
C PRO A 265 -14.37 -13.06 0.50
N SER A 266 -14.38 -13.13 -0.84
CA SER A 266 -15.46 -12.59 -1.64
C SER A 266 -16.72 -13.44 -1.47
N THR A 267 -17.27 -13.44 -0.30
CA THR A 267 -18.71 -13.38 -0.16
C THR A 267 -19.01 -11.95 -0.61
N PRO A 268 -19.99 -11.71 -1.49
CA PRO A 268 -20.55 -10.37 -1.48
C PRO A 268 -20.86 -10.16 0.00
N ARG A 269 -20.04 -9.39 0.72
CA ARG A 269 -20.60 -8.65 1.82
C ARG A 269 -21.73 -7.89 1.11
N ILE A 270 -22.92 -8.32 1.32
CA ILE A 270 -23.90 -7.39 1.82
C ILE A 270 -23.17 -6.82 3.04
N GLN A 271 -22.30 -5.82 2.76
CA GLN A 271 -21.94 -4.85 3.76
C GLN A 271 -23.31 -4.31 4.18
N GLU A 272 -23.79 -4.72 5.31
CA GLU A 272 -24.35 -3.79 6.24
C GLU A 272 -23.17 -2.84 6.63
N GLN A 273 -22.65 -2.08 5.64
CA GLN A 273 -22.28 -0.70 5.89
C GLN A 273 -23.54 -0.12 6.53
N PRO A 274 -23.44 0.58 7.66
CA PRO A 274 -24.49 1.50 7.99
C PRO A 274 -24.70 2.29 6.71
N ASP A 275 -25.89 2.14 6.08
CA ASP A 275 -26.20 2.67 4.76
C ASP A 275 -25.59 4.05 4.64
N MET A 276 -24.42 4.16 3.99
CA MET A 276 -23.88 5.47 3.65
C MET A 276 -24.81 5.97 2.55
N PRO A 277 -25.54 7.04 2.79
CA PRO A 277 -26.49 7.53 1.81
C PRO A 277 -25.78 7.74 0.47
N GLU A 278 -26.26 7.13 -0.59
CA GLU A 278 -25.76 7.31 -1.95
C GLU A 278 -26.54 8.43 -2.63
N LEU A 279 -25.89 9.58 -2.84
CA LEU A 279 -26.48 10.72 -3.51
C LEU A 279 -26.00 10.81 -4.96
N ASN A 280 -26.90 10.51 -5.90
CA ASN A 280 -26.68 10.66 -7.33
C ASN A 280 -27.27 11.97 -7.84
N VAL A 281 -26.44 12.81 -8.48
CA VAL A 281 -26.83 14.13 -8.99
C VAL A 281 -26.75 14.11 -10.52
N TYR A 282 -27.89 14.34 -11.18
CA TYR A 282 -28.01 14.45 -12.63
C TYR A 282 -28.15 15.93 -13.01
N ASP A 283 -27.07 16.51 -13.52
CA ASP A 283 -27.00 17.94 -13.88
C ASP A 283 -27.67 18.24 -15.22
N PRO A 284 -28.13 19.48 -15.45
CA PRO A 284 -28.50 19.94 -16.79
C PRO A 284 -27.26 19.99 -17.71
N PRO A 285 -27.44 20.05 -19.06
CA PRO A 285 -26.33 20.18 -20.00
C PRO A 285 -25.45 21.40 -19.66
N MET A 286 -24.18 21.17 -19.36
CA MET A 286 -23.23 22.21 -19.01
C MET A 286 -21.80 21.86 -19.44
N CYS A 287 -20.97 22.88 -19.73
CA CYS A 287 -19.60 22.69 -20.15
C CYS A 287 -18.65 22.26 -19.00
N CYS A 288 -19.01 22.54 -17.73
CA CYS A 288 -18.28 22.06 -16.55
C CYS A 288 -19.22 21.93 -15.33
N SER A 289 -18.90 20.98 -14.46
CA SER A 289 -19.69 20.71 -13.24
C SER A 289 -19.39 21.69 -12.08
N THR A 290 -18.40 22.57 -12.22
CA THR A 290 -17.93 23.45 -11.14
C THR A 290 -18.62 24.83 -11.12
N GLY A 291 -19.28 25.23 -12.22
CA GLY A 291 -19.93 26.54 -12.32
C GLY A 291 -18.99 27.74 -12.53
N VAL A 292 -17.70 27.46 -12.79
CA VAL A 292 -16.64 28.50 -12.89
C VAL A 292 -16.32 28.88 -14.35
N CYS A 293 -16.92 28.20 -15.33
CA CYS A 293 -16.67 28.43 -16.76
C CYS A 293 -17.66 29.48 -17.30
N GLY A 294 -17.17 30.69 -17.55
CA GLY A 294 -17.94 31.78 -18.14
C GLY A 294 -17.52 33.16 -17.63
N PRO A 295 -17.98 34.25 -18.24
CA PRO A 295 -17.66 35.61 -17.80
C PRO A 295 -18.33 36.01 -16.48
N GLU A 296 -19.30 35.23 -15.99
CA GLU A 296 -19.96 35.41 -14.69
C GLU A 296 -19.97 34.07 -13.95
N THR A 297 -19.52 34.07 -12.69
CA THR A 297 -19.57 32.89 -11.80
C THR A 297 -21.01 32.69 -11.31
N ASP A 298 -21.51 31.46 -11.46
CA ASP A 298 -22.79 31.04 -10.90
C ASP A 298 -22.59 30.65 -9.43
N ASP A 299 -22.83 31.58 -8.52
CA ASP A 299 -22.63 31.40 -7.08
C ASP A 299 -23.45 30.21 -6.54
N THR A 300 -24.63 29.94 -7.10
CA THR A 300 -25.48 28.80 -6.69
C THR A 300 -24.78 27.47 -6.96
N ARG A 301 -24.21 27.31 -8.15
CA ARG A 301 -23.47 26.08 -8.52
C ARG A 301 -22.16 25.92 -7.78
N VAL A 302 -21.44 27.03 -7.51
CA VAL A 302 -20.22 27.03 -6.72
C VAL A 302 -20.52 26.58 -5.29
N ASN A 303 -21.56 27.14 -4.68
CA ASN A 303 -22.02 26.80 -3.33
C ASN A 303 -22.48 25.32 -3.25
N PHE A 304 -23.28 24.87 -4.23
CA PHE A 304 -23.72 23.49 -4.34
C PHE A 304 -22.54 22.51 -4.48
N SER A 305 -21.57 22.80 -5.34
CA SER A 305 -20.36 21.98 -5.48
C SER A 305 -19.52 21.94 -4.19
N GLY A 306 -19.53 23.03 -3.43
CA GLY A 306 -18.95 23.10 -2.09
C GLY A 306 -19.68 22.20 -1.08
N ALA A 307 -21.02 22.23 -1.11
CA ALA A 307 -21.86 21.40 -0.27
C ALA A 307 -21.69 19.89 -0.56
N LEU A 308 -21.61 19.49 -1.82
CA LEU A 308 -21.35 18.10 -2.20
C LEU A 308 -19.98 17.60 -1.71
N ARG A 309 -18.93 18.45 -1.77
CA ARG A 309 -17.62 18.11 -1.19
C ARG A 309 -17.69 17.96 0.33
N TRP A 310 -18.50 18.75 1.00
CA TRP A 310 -18.73 18.64 2.43
C TRP A 310 -19.45 17.34 2.77
N LEU A 311 -20.49 16.94 2.03
CA LEU A 311 -21.19 15.67 2.21
C LEU A 311 -20.26 14.46 2.09
N ARG A 312 -19.39 14.42 1.07
CA ARG A 312 -18.39 13.35 0.90
C ARG A 312 -17.46 13.19 2.12
N ARG A 313 -17.07 14.30 2.75
CA ARG A 313 -16.26 14.29 3.97
C ARG A 313 -17.03 13.82 5.21
N HIS A 314 -18.35 13.76 5.13
CA HIS A 314 -19.23 13.36 6.23
C HIS A 314 -19.95 12.03 5.95
N GLY A 315 -19.35 11.19 5.09
CA GLY A 315 -19.79 9.81 4.90
C GLY A 315 -20.99 9.65 3.96
N VAL A 316 -21.20 10.57 3.00
CA VAL A 316 -22.18 10.41 1.91
C VAL A 316 -21.42 10.10 0.62
N GLU A 317 -21.75 9.00 -0.03
CA GLU A 317 -21.25 8.73 -1.38
C GLU A 317 -21.97 9.65 -2.37
N VAL A 318 -21.22 10.45 -3.13
CA VAL A 318 -21.81 11.43 -4.06
C VAL A 318 -21.25 11.22 -5.45
N THR A 319 -22.12 10.86 -6.38
CA THR A 319 -21.80 10.76 -7.81
C THR A 319 -22.53 11.86 -8.58
N ARG A 320 -21.87 12.40 -9.62
CA ARG A 320 -22.39 13.49 -10.44
C ARG A 320 -22.32 13.13 -11.92
N TYR A 321 -23.45 13.24 -12.61
CA TYR A 321 -23.60 12.91 -14.04
C TYR A 321 -23.94 14.17 -14.83
N ASN A 322 -23.28 14.34 -15.98
CA ASN A 322 -23.54 15.42 -16.91
C ASN A 322 -23.84 14.82 -18.29
N PRO A 323 -24.97 15.18 -18.94
CA PRO A 323 -25.35 14.58 -20.22
C PRO A 323 -24.34 14.85 -21.35
N SER A 324 -23.46 15.83 -21.21
CA SER A 324 -22.40 16.11 -22.18
C SER A 324 -21.20 15.14 -22.05
N THR A 325 -21.02 14.49 -20.90
CA THR A 325 -19.87 13.59 -20.62
C THR A 325 -20.28 12.15 -20.31
N THR A 326 -21.50 11.96 -19.76
CA THR A 326 -22.04 10.66 -19.35
C THR A 326 -23.51 10.51 -19.80
N PRO A 327 -23.80 10.60 -21.11
CA PRO A 327 -25.20 10.55 -21.59
C PRO A 327 -25.88 9.21 -21.29
N GLU A 328 -25.12 8.11 -21.24
CA GLU A 328 -25.60 6.77 -20.90
C GLU A 328 -26.24 6.70 -19.52
N ALA A 329 -25.72 7.41 -18.53
CA ALA A 329 -26.29 7.44 -17.18
C ALA A 329 -27.72 7.96 -17.13
N PHE A 330 -28.10 8.86 -18.04
CA PHE A 330 -29.45 9.40 -18.17
C PHE A 330 -30.43 8.45 -18.88
N MET A 331 -29.92 7.53 -19.67
CA MET A 331 -30.71 6.56 -20.44
C MET A 331 -30.84 5.21 -19.69
N ASP A 332 -29.78 4.80 -19.01
CA ASP A 332 -29.71 3.51 -18.33
C ASP A 332 -30.37 3.52 -16.93
N THR A 333 -30.50 4.71 -16.33
CA THR A 333 -31.18 4.86 -15.04
C THR A 333 -32.68 5.13 -15.27
N GLN A 334 -33.51 4.10 -15.13
CA GLN A 334 -34.94 4.12 -15.47
C GLN A 334 -35.70 5.29 -14.82
N ILE A 335 -35.48 5.56 -13.53
CA ILE A 335 -36.17 6.63 -12.81
C ILE A 335 -35.82 8.03 -13.35
N VAL A 336 -34.60 8.23 -13.83
CA VAL A 336 -34.13 9.47 -14.48
C VAL A 336 -34.77 9.62 -15.85
N TYR A 337 -34.74 8.54 -16.64
CA TYR A 337 -35.34 8.50 -17.97
C TYR A 337 -36.84 8.83 -17.91
N ASP A 338 -37.59 8.19 -17.00
CA ASP A 338 -39.02 8.41 -16.81
C ASP A 338 -39.33 9.85 -16.38
N ALA A 339 -38.53 10.44 -15.48
CA ALA A 339 -38.67 11.82 -15.06
C ALA A 339 -38.47 12.80 -16.23
N LEU A 340 -37.42 12.60 -17.04
CA LEU A 340 -37.14 13.41 -18.23
C LEU A 340 -38.22 13.28 -19.31
N MET A 341 -38.75 12.08 -19.52
CA MET A 341 -39.79 11.84 -20.51
C MET A 341 -41.15 12.41 -20.11
N SER A 342 -41.46 12.46 -18.81
CA SER A 342 -42.74 12.94 -18.29
C SER A 342 -42.77 14.45 -18.05
N GLU A 343 -41.67 15.04 -17.56
CA GLU A 343 -41.63 16.43 -17.09
C GLU A 343 -40.63 17.31 -17.90
N GLY A 344 -39.84 16.71 -18.79
CA GLY A 344 -38.86 17.42 -19.63
C GLY A 344 -37.57 17.78 -18.89
N GLN A 345 -36.77 18.68 -19.51
CA GLN A 345 -35.43 19.02 -18.95
C GLN A 345 -35.50 19.92 -17.72
N ASP A 346 -36.67 20.50 -17.42
CA ASP A 346 -36.87 21.40 -16.26
C ASP A 346 -36.78 20.65 -14.93
N VAL A 347 -36.75 19.30 -14.93
CA VAL A 347 -36.50 18.48 -13.73
C VAL A 347 -35.05 18.50 -13.27
N LEU A 348 -34.12 18.95 -14.15
CA LEU A 348 -32.69 18.98 -13.82
C LEU A 348 -32.29 20.29 -13.11
N PRO A 349 -31.41 20.27 -12.10
CA PRO A 349 -30.75 19.07 -11.59
C PRO A 349 -31.73 18.14 -10.88
N LEU A 350 -31.51 16.80 -11.06
CA LEU A 350 -32.27 15.77 -10.40
C LEU A 350 -31.38 15.08 -9.36
N LEU A 351 -31.82 15.03 -8.11
CA LEU A 351 -31.08 14.40 -7.01
C LEU A 351 -31.81 13.12 -6.60
N ILE A 352 -31.05 12.02 -6.59
CA ILE A 352 -31.52 10.68 -6.20
C ILE A 352 -30.70 10.23 -4.99
N LEU A 353 -31.36 9.95 -3.89
CA LEU A 353 -30.78 9.40 -2.68
C LEU A 353 -31.28 7.97 -2.51
N ASP A 354 -30.35 7.01 -2.42
CA ASP A 354 -30.67 5.59 -2.20
C ASP A 354 -31.73 5.05 -3.20
N GLY A 355 -31.66 5.52 -4.45
CA GLY A 355 -32.57 5.11 -5.53
C GLY A 355 -33.90 5.87 -5.60
N GLU A 356 -34.19 6.81 -4.72
CA GLU A 356 -35.41 7.63 -4.72
C GLU A 356 -35.14 9.09 -5.09
N ILE A 357 -36.01 9.71 -5.89
CA ILE A 357 -35.92 11.15 -6.21
C ILE A 357 -36.23 11.96 -4.95
N VAL A 358 -35.26 12.73 -4.47
CA VAL A 358 -35.38 13.57 -3.27
C VAL A 358 -35.44 15.06 -3.59
N HIS A 359 -34.98 15.48 -4.78
CA HIS A 359 -35.02 16.87 -5.20
C HIS A 359 -34.93 17.01 -6.72
N LYS A 360 -35.57 18.06 -7.29
CA LYS A 360 -35.54 18.34 -8.73
C LYS A 360 -35.78 19.82 -9.06
N GLY A 361 -35.23 20.25 -10.19
CA GLY A 361 -35.49 21.53 -10.85
C GLY A 361 -34.55 22.67 -10.45
N ASP A 362 -33.96 22.65 -9.27
CA ASP A 362 -33.00 23.65 -8.81
C ASP A 362 -31.89 23.05 -7.92
N TYR A 363 -30.83 23.83 -7.68
CA TYR A 363 -29.74 23.40 -6.79
C TYR A 363 -30.05 23.73 -5.34
N PRO A 364 -30.24 22.73 -4.46
CA PRO A 364 -30.57 22.97 -3.06
C PRO A 364 -29.38 23.57 -2.29
N SER A 365 -29.72 24.35 -1.23
CA SER A 365 -28.69 24.89 -0.33
C SER A 365 -27.98 23.79 0.45
N LYS A 366 -26.82 24.11 1.08
CA LYS A 366 -26.10 23.17 1.93
C LYS A 366 -26.97 22.64 3.06
N GLU A 367 -27.80 23.51 3.69
CA GLU A 367 -28.71 23.17 4.78
C GLU A 367 -29.79 22.18 4.30
N ALA A 368 -30.38 22.44 3.12
CA ALA A 368 -31.36 21.55 2.52
C ALA A 368 -30.75 20.18 2.18
N LEU A 369 -29.56 20.14 1.57
CA LEU A 369 -28.84 18.89 1.30
C LEU A 369 -28.57 18.11 2.59
N THR A 370 -28.12 18.77 3.64
CA THR A 370 -27.83 18.15 4.93
C THR A 370 -29.06 17.48 5.53
N GLN A 371 -30.23 18.13 5.39
CA GLN A 371 -31.52 17.57 5.84
C GLN A 371 -31.97 16.39 4.98
N LEU A 372 -31.78 16.45 3.64
CA LEU A 372 -32.15 15.38 2.71
C LEU A 372 -31.39 14.09 3.01
N VAL A 373 -30.10 14.17 3.36
CA VAL A 373 -29.27 12.99 3.68
C VAL A 373 -29.29 12.60 5.16
N GLY A 374 -30.17 13.22 5.98
CA GLY A 374 -30.33 12.87 7.40
C GLY A 374 -29.18 13.27 8.31
N LEU A 375 -28.27 14.15 7.86
CA LEU A 375 -27.18 14.68 8.68
C LEU A 375 -27.65 15.90 9.48
N THR A 376 -27.13 16.05 10.70
CA THR A 376 -27.39 17.24 11.51
C THR A 376 -26.40 18.34 11.14
N PRO A 377 -26.82 19.56 10.79
CA PRO A 377 -25.88 20.67 10.57
C PRO A 377 -25.06 20.92 11.85
N ALA A 378 -23.73 20.91 11.73
CA ALA A 378 -22.84 21.30 12.82
C ALA A 378 -22.76 22.82 12.95
#